data_ea2c7d3a35f5488a03a62fead039fd49
#
_entry.id   ea2c7d3a35f5488a03a62fead039fd49
#
_cell.length_a   1.000
_cell.length_b   1.000
_cell.length_c   1.000
_cell.angle_alpha   90.00
_cell.angle_beta   90.00
_cell.angle_gamma   90.00
#
_symmetry.space_group_name_H-M   'P 1'
#
loop_
_entity.id
_entity.type
_entity.pdbx_description
1 polymer ?
#
loop_
_entity_poly.entity_id
_entity_poly.type
_entity_poly.pdbx_seq_one_letter_code
_entity_poly.pdbx_strand_id
1 'polypeptide(L)'
;VMVIGQGPGEQEAKGGRPFIGRSGEVLNGALAEVGIDRGRLWITNTIKHWAYTLNERNRKVNRDPKASEVAACRFWLDGELTIVQPK
;
A
#
# COMPACT_ATOMS: atom_id res chain seq x y z
N VAL A 1 3.98 -9.80 -12.08
CA VAL A 1 2.75 -9.64 -11.31
C VAL A 1 2.89 -8.48 -10.35
N MET A 2 1.85 -7.71 -10.21
CA MET A 2 1.80 -6.50 -9.39
C MET A 2 0.66 -6.59 -8.40
N VAL A 3 0.92 -6.20 -7.16
CA VAL A 3 -0.10 -6.13 -6.10
C VAL A 3 -0.30 -4.66 -5.75
N ILE A 4 -1.53 -4.17 -5.84
CA ILE A 4 -1.86 -2.77 -5.60
C ILE A 4 -2.85 -2.68 -4.44
N GLY A 5 -2.42 -2.08 -3.35
CA GLY A 5 -3.28 -1.78 -2.21
C GLY A 5 -3.85 -0.37 -2.28
N GLN A 6 -4.64 0.01 -1.28
CA GLN A 6 -5.24 1.34 -1.21
C GLN A 6 -4.21 2.40 -0.80
N GLY A 7 -3.53 2.17 0.31
CA GLY A 7 -2.57 3.13 0.84
C GLY A 7 -1.82 2.59 2.04
N PRO A 8 -0.72 3.26 2.43
CA PRO A 8 0.05 2.86 3.59
C PRO A 8 -0.68 3.21 4.90
N GLY A 9 -0.46 2.39 5.93
CA GLY A 9 -0.86 2.70 7.29
C GLY A 9 0.31 3.23 8.10
N GLU A 10 0.18 3.23 9.43
CA GLU A 10 1.21 3.75 10.33
C GLU A 10 2.54 3.03 10.18
N GLN A 11 2.52 1.70 10.16
CA GLN A 11 3.76 0.90 10.07
C GLN A 11 4.46 1.13 8.74
N GLU A 12 3.70 1.18 7.64
CA GLU A 12 4.24 1.45 6.32
C GLU A 12 4.82 2.86 6.20
N ALA A 13 4.17 3.85 6.83
CA ALA A 13 4.67 5.23 6.85
C ALA A 13 6.01 5.32 7.59
N LYS A 14 6.17 4.59 8.69
CA LYS A 14 7.40 4.55 9.46
C LYS A 14 8.51 3.75 8.76
N GLY A 15 8.15 2.63 8.14
CA GLY A 15 9.11 1.73 7.51
C GLY A 15 9.46 2.08 6.05
N GLY A 16 8.68 2.95 5.42
CA GLY A 16 8.90 3.35 4.03
C GLY A 16 8.63 2.26 3.00
N ARG A 17 7.88 1.21 3.37
CA ARG A 17 7.61 0.06 2.51
C ARG A 17 6.12 -0.31 2.58
N PRO A 18 5.52 -0.80 1.47
CA PRO A 18 4.13 -1.24 1.48
C PRO A 18 3.95 -2.60 2.18
N PHE A 19 2.78 -2.82 2.74
CA PHE A 19 2.38 -4.11 3.32
C PHE A 19 3.37 -4.68 4.33
N ILE A 20 3.73 -3.90 5.35
CA ILE A 20 4.62 -4.37 6.44
C ILE A 20 3.92 -4.46 7.79
N GLY A 21 2.71 -3.89 7.94
CA GLY A 21 1.92 -4.01 9.15
C GLY A 21 1.03 -5.25 9.12
N ARG A 22 -0.13 -5.17 9.78
CA ARG A 22 -1.08 -6.29 9.89
C ARG A 22 -1.54 -6.79 8.53
N SER A 23 -1.89 -5.89 7.60
CA SER A 23 -2.27 -6.28 6.23
C SER A 23 -1.12 -6.99 5.51
N GLY A 24 0.12 -6.56 5.77
CA GLY A 24 1.31 -7.20 5.22
C GLY A 24 1.50 -8.62 5.73
N GLU A 25 1.21 -8.87 7.02
CA GLU A 25 1.26 -10.22 7.58
C GLU A 25 0.26 -11.15 6.91
N VAL A 26 -0.97 -10.65 6.67
CA VAL A 26 -2.00 -11.41 5.96
C VAL A 26 -1.57 -11.72 4.53
N LEU A 27 -1.03 -10.73 3.83
CA LEU A 27 -0.52 -10.92 2.47
C LEU A 27 0.62 -11.94 2.43
N ASN A 28 1.58 -11.82 3.35
CA ASN A 28 2.71 -12.75 3.43
C ASN A 28 2.24 -14.19 3.69
N GLY A 29 1.27 -14.38 4.58
CA GLY A 29 0.68 -15.68 4.85
C GLY A 29 0.00 -16.28 3.63
N ALA A 30 -0.77 -15.48 2.90
CA ALA A 30 -1.45 -15.91 1.69
C ALA A 30 -0.46 -16.30 0.59
N LEU A 31 0.59 -15.51 0.40
CA LEU A 31 1.64 -15.80 -0.59
C LEU A 31 2.39 -17.08 -0.25
N ALA A 32 2.72 -17.30 1.01
CA ALA A 32 3.39 -18.51 1.45
C ALA A 32 2.51 -19.75 1.22
N GLU A 33 1.20 -19.64 1.48
CA GLU A 33 0.26 -20.73 1.29
C GLU A 33 0.17 -21.19 -0.16
N VAL A 34 0.23 -20.26 -1.12
CA VAL A 34 0.18 -20.59 -2.56
C VAL A 34 1.56 -20.75 -3.18
N GLY A 35 2.63 -20.62 -2.40
CA GLY A 35 4.00 -20.83 -2.88
C GLY A 35 4.57 -19.72 -3.77
N ILE A 36 4.09 -18.49 -3.61
CA ILE A 36 4.59 -17.34 -4.37
C ILE A 36 5.62 -16.58 -3.54
N ASP A 37 6.81 -16.36 -4.11
CA ASP A 37 7.86 -15.55 -3.49
C ASP A 37 7.53 -14.07 -3.60
N ARG A 38 7.36 -13.38 -2.47
CA ARG A 38 7.08 -11.94 -2.41
C ARG A 38 8.14 -11.11 -3.16
N GLY A 39 9.39 -11.54 -3.16
CA GLY A 39 10.47 -10.86 -3.86
C GLY A 39 10.31 -10.81 -5.38
N ARG A 40 9.44 -11.65 -5.93
CA ARG A 40 9.14 -11.67 -7.37
C ARG A 40 7.97 -10.78 -7.75
N LEU A 41 7.34 -10.13 -6.77
CA LEU A 41 6.19 -9.26 -6.99
C LEU A 41 6.60 -7.81 -6.85
N TRP A 42 5.96 -6.95 -7.62
CA TRP A 42 5.98 -5.51 -7.34
C TRP A 42 4.75 -5.19 -6.50
N ILE A 43 4.98 -4.73 -5.27
CA ILE A 43 3.91 -4.43 -4.31
C ILE A 43 3.89 -2.93 -4.07
N THR A 44 2.75 -2.30 -4.28
CA THR A 44 2.59 -0.86 -4.13
C THR A 44 1.19 -0.50 -3.64
N ASN A 45 0.91 0.79 -3.55
CA ASN A 45 -0.40 1.32 -3.14
C ASN A 45 -0.87 2.37 -4.14
N THR A 46 -2.19 2.57 -4.19
CA THR A 46 -2.81 3.61 -5.01
C THR A 46 -2.39 4.99 -4.53
N ILE A 47 -2.44 5.26 -3.22
CA ILE A 47 -1.89 6.49 -2.65
C ILE A 47 -0.53 6.20 -2.01
N LYS A 48 0.34 7.21 -1.97
CA LYS A 48 1.74 7.05 -1.57
C LYS A 48 2.04 7.64 -0.20
N HIS A 49 1.02 8.14 0.49
CA HIS A 49 1.14 8.72 1.82
C HIS A 49 0.10 8.11 2.77
N TRP A 50 0.32 8.25 4.06
CA TRP A 50 -0.62 7.77 5.07
C TRP A 50 -1.78 8.74 5.23
N ALA A 51 -2.98 8.32 4.77
CA ALA A 51 -4.22 9.04 4.99
C ALA A 51 -4.77 8.70 6.38
N TYR A 52 -4.79 9.67 7.28
CA TYR A 52 -5.24 9.45 8.64
C TYR A 52 -6.12 10.59 9.15
N THR A 53 -6.84 10.31 10.22
CA THR A 53 -7.56 11.31 11.01
C THR A 53 -7.26 11.07 12.49
N LEU A 54 -7.53 12.04 13.34
CA LEU A 54 -7.34 11.89 14.78
C LEU A 54 -8.64 11.42 15.42
N ASN A 55 -8.55 10.40 16.30
CA ASN A 55 -9.70 9.94 17.07
C ASN A 55 -9.87 10.77 18.34
N GLU A 56 -10.86 10.41 19.19
CA GLU A 56 -11.16 11.14 20.43
C GLU A 56 -9.98 11.20 21.39
N ARG A 57 -9.08 10.22 21.31
CA ARG A 57 -7.85 10.17 22.14
C ARG A 57 -6.66 10.86 21.46
N ASN A 58 -6.91 11.62 20.40
CA ASN A 58 -5.89 12.34 19.65
C ASN A 58 -4.84 11.41 19.02
N ARG A 59 -5.22 10.19 18.69
CA ARG A 59 -4.37 9.20 18.01
C ARG A 59 -4.71 9.13 16.53
N LYS A 60 -3.69 8.90 15.71
CA LYS A 60 -3.87 8.77 14.25
C LYS A 60 -4.50 7.42 13.92
N VAL A 61 -5.59 7.46 13.17
CA VAL A 61 -6.26 6.25 12.68
C VAL A 61 -6.45 6.38 11.16
N ASN A 62 -6.42 5.24 10.47
CA ASN A 62 -6.58 5.22 9.03
C ASN A 62 -7.95 5.79 8.61
N ARG A 63 -7.98 6.50 7.51
CA ARG A 63 -9.20 6.93 6.84
C ARG A 63 -9.12 6.58 5.36
N ASP A 64 -10.28 6.59 4.69
CA ASP A 64 -10.29 6.41 3.25
C ASP A 64 -9.63 7.61 2.57
N PRO A 65 -8.86 7.40 1.50
CA PRO A 65 -8.26 8.50 0.76
C PRO A 65 -9.34 9.31 0.03
N LYS A 66 -9.12 10.62 -0.05
CA LYS A 66 -9.98 11.50 -0.84
C LYS A 66 -9.65 11.35 -2.32
N ALA A 67 -10.62 11.66 -3.18
CA ALA A 67 -10.42 11.61 -4.64
C ALA A 67 -9.24 12.48 -5.09
N SER A 68 -9.05 13.65 -4.46
CA SER A 68 -7.92 14.53 -4.74
C SER A 68 -6.57 13.89 -4.39
N GLU A 69 -6.52 13.10 -3.32
CA GLU A 69 -5.31 12.39 -2.92
C GLU A 69 -4.96 11.27 -3.91
N VAL A 70 -5.98 10.53 -4.34
CA VAL A 70 -5.81 9.49 -5.37
C VAL A 70 -5.30 10.10 -6.67
N ALA A 71 -5.89 11.22 -7.09
CA ALA A 71 -5.47 11.92 -8.31
C ALA A 71 -4.03 12.43 -8.21
N ALA A 72 -3.63 12.98 -7.06
CA ALA A 72 -2.28 13.49 -6.84
C ALA A 72 -1.23 12.38 -6.87
N CYS A 73 -1.56 11.19 -6.38
CA CYS A 73 -0.64 10.05 -6.36
C CYS A 73 -0.67 9.23 -7.65
N ARG A 74 -1.63 9.46 -8.53
CA ARG A 74 -1.81 8.67 -9.75
C ARG A 74 -0.61 8.73 -10.67
N PHE A 75 0.08 9.85 -10.73
CA PHE A 75 1.31 10.00 -11.53
C PHE A 75 2.33 8.90 -11.18
N TRP A 76 2.51 8.63 -9.89
CA TRP A 76 3.46 7.61 -9.42
C TRP A 76 2.99 6.20 -9.75
N LEU A 77 1.70 5.93 -9.55
CA LEU A 77 1.13 4.62 -9.88
C LEU A 77 1.18 4.36 -11.39
N ASP A 78 0.84 5.34 -12.22
CA ASP A 78 0.91 5.22 -13.67
C ASP A 78 2.34 4.96 -14.13
N GLY A 79 3.34 5.61 -13.50
CA GLY A 79 4.76 5.36 -13.75
C GLY A 79 5.15 3.93 -13.41
N GLU A 80 4.69 3.42 -12.26
CA GLU A 80 4.94 2.04 -11.86
C GLU A 80 4.32 1.04 -12.83
N LEU A 81 3.08 1.28 -13.27
CA LEU A 81 2.40 0.43 -14.25
C LEU A 81 3.15 0.40 -15.59
N THR A 82 3.68 1.53 -16.02
CA THR A 82 4.46 1.63 -17.25
C THR A 82 5.77 0.86 -17.17
N ILE A 83 6.46 0.93 -16.03
CA ILE A 83 7.75 0.27 -15.82
C ILE A 83 7.57 -1.23 -15.63
N VAL A 84 6.63 -1.64 -14.76
CA VAL A 84 6.41 -3.04 -14.40
C VAL A 84 5.71 -3.81 -15.52
N GLN A 85 4.79 -3.17 -16.22
CA GLN A 85 3.98 -3.78 -17.28
C GLN A 85 3.36 -5.12 -16.82
N PRO A 86 2.53 -5.11 -15.76
CA PRO A 86 1.96 -6.35 -15.23
C PRO A 86 1.04 -7.02 -16.24
N LYS A 87 1.05 -8.33 -16.23
CA LYS A 87 0.17 -9.13 -17.10
C LYS A 87 -1.15 -9.42 -16.41
#